data_bdbb05e6943d2949d90a8a99245c63cc
#
_entry.id   bdbb05e6943d2949d90a8a99245c63cc
#
_cell.length_a   1.000
_cell.length_b   1.000
_cell.length_c   1.000
_cell.angle_alpha   90.00
_cell.angle_beta   90.00
_cell.angle_gamma   90.00
#
_symmetry.space_group_name_H-M   'P 1'
#
loop_
_entity.id
_entity.type
_entity.pdbx_description
1 polymer ?
#
loop_
_entity_poly.entity_id
_entity_poly.type
_entity_poly.pdbx_seq_one_letter_code
_entity_poly.pdbx_strand_id
1 'polypeptide(L)'
;MTYPPIEPYETGMLDTGDGNLVYWETCGNPGGLPALIVHGGPGSGCSLNARGALDPGRYRIILFDQRNCGRSTPHASDLAADMSRNTTAHLIRDMERLRERLGVDKWLLRGMSWGVTLALAYAQRYPERVSGMLLVSVTSTRRSELDWLYRGAGRVFPEAWARFRDFAAAGQYRLPTDAEPPIEGLLMAYSRLMESPDADVRARAANAWTAWEDAVISMESSGSPGAYGDRPDDAKLAFVRICSHYFANGGFLDDGVLVREAGKLAGIPGVMIHGRADLGGPVITAWELARAWPDAELIVIGDSGHTGSGAMREAHDAAAARLFETITGPSGSGADQ
;
A
#
# COMPACT_ATOMS: atom_id res chain seq x y z
N MET A 1 11.47 6.30 -11.85
CA MET A 1 12.36 5.13 -11.73
C MET A 1 13.77 5.62 -11.70
N THR A 2 14.55 5.17 -10.77
CA THR A 2 15.97 5.54 -10.65
C THR A 2 16.83 4.61 -11.46
N TYR A 3 16.46 3.35 -11.51
CA TYR A 3 17.21 2.33 -12.25
C TYR A 3 16.43 1.87 -13.47
N PRO A 4 17.12 1.48 -14.57
CA PRO A 4 16.45 0.95 -15.75
C PRO A 4 15.69 -0.33 -15.40
N PRO A 5 14.62 -0.64 -16.14
CA PRO A 5 13.89 -1.89 -15.97
C PRO A 5 14.84 -3.08 -16.15
N ILE A 6 14.71 -4.06 -15.25
CA ILE A 6 15.47 -5.31 -15.29
C ILE A 6 14.49 -6.48 -15.38
N GLU A 7 14.93 -7.59 -15.96
CA GLU A 7 14.13 -8.80 -16.00
C GLU A 7 14.33 -9.63 -14.73
N PRO A 8 13.28 -10.32 -14.26
CA PRO A 8 13.42 -11.24 -13.16
C PRO A 8 14.22 -12.48 -13.60
N TYR A 9 15.07 -12.96 -12.70
CA TYR A 9 15.79 -14.20 -12.93
C TYR A 9 15.03 -15.43 -12.40
N GLU A 10 14.00 -15.20 -11.58
CA GLU A 10 13.13 -16.25 -11.06
C GLU A 10 11.71 -15.69 -10.84
N THR A 11 10.71 -16.50 -11.17
CA THR A 11 9.29 -16.18 -10.96
C THR A 11 8.54 -17.42 -10.50
N GLY A 12 7.40 -17.23 -9.84
CA GLY A 12 6.59 -18.37 -9.44
C GLY A 12 5.23 -17.98 -8.88
N MET A 13 4.47 -19.03 -8.54
CA MET A 13 3.22 -18.94 -7.82
C MET A 13 3.40 -19.59 -6.46
N LEU A 14 3.11 -18.84 -5.40
CA LEU A 14 3.10 -19.37 -4.03
C LEU A 14 1.69 -19.87 -3.72
N ASP A 15 1.56 -21.18 -3.51
CA ASP A 15 0.32 -21.78 -3.00
C ASP A 15 0.15 -21.41 -1.52
N THR A 16 -0.91 -20.70 -1.21
CA THR A 16 -1.23 -20.29 0.16
C THR A 16 -2.00 -21.37 0.95
N GLY A 17 -2.32 -22.51 0.31
CA GLY A 17 -3.00 -23.64 0.93
C GLY A 17 -4.50 -23.43 1.19
N ASP A 18 -5.08 -22.37 0.65
CA ASP A 18 -6.49 -22.02 0.82
C ASP A 18 -7.19 -21.65 -0.50
N GLY A 19 -6.60 -22.08 -1.63
CA GLY A 19 -7.14 -21.83 -2.97
C GLY A 19 -6.62 -20.56 -3.63
N ASN A 20 -5.74 -19.79 -2.98
CA ASN A 20 -5.09 -18.64 -3.58
C ASN A 20 -3.66 -19.01 -4.01
N LEU A 21 -3.26 -18.49 -5.17
CA LEU A 21 -1.90 -18.56 -5.69
C LEU A 21 -1.35 -17.13 -5.81
N VAL A 22 -0.32 -16.81 -5.05
CA VAL A 22 0.30 -15.49 -5.01
C VAL A 22 1.49 -15.46 -5.95
N TYR A 23 1.43 -14.59 -6.96
CA TYR A 23 2.54 -14.40 -7.88
C TYR A 23 3.69 -13.67 -7.20
N TRP A 24 4.91 -14.13 -7.47
CA TRP A 24 6.13 -13.48 -7.03
C TRP A 24 7.21 -13.53 -8.11
N GLU A 25 8.15 -12.60 -8.03
CA GLU A 25 9.34 -12.54 -8.87
C GLU A 25 10.54 -12.01 -8.10
N THR A 26 11.73 -12.42 -8.50
CA THR A 26 12.99 -11.92 -7.97
C THR A 26 13.87 -11.37 -9.08
N CYS A 27 14.49 -10.22 -8.84
CA CYS A 27 15.37 -9.55 -9.79
C CYS A 27 16.53 -8.86 -9.05
N GLY A 28 17.45 -8.27 -9.80
CA GLY A 28 18.66 -7.63 -9.27
C GLY A 28 19.75 -8.65 -8.91
N ASN A 29 20.49 -8.38 -7.83
CA ASN A 29 21.62 -9.21 -7.41
C ASN A 29 21.14 -10.41 -6.55
N PRO A 30 21.28 -11.67 -7.01
CA PRO A 30 20.88 -12.84 -6.22
C PRO A 30 21.59 -12.97 -4.86
N GLY A 31 22.80 -12.45 -4.73
CA GLY A 31 23.58 -12.41 -3.48
C GLY A 31 23.45 -11.09 -2.71
N GLY A 32 22.62 -10.16 -3.20
CA GLY A 32 22.41 -8.85 -2.57
C GLY A 32 21.55 -8.90 -1.32
N LEU A 33 21.41 -7.73 -0.67
CA LEU A 33 20.51 -7.57 0.48
C LEU A 33 19.06 -7.86 0.06
N PRO A 34 18.37 -8.83 0.69
CA PRO A 34 16.98 -9.10 0.36
C PRO A 34 16.08 -7.91 0.67
N ALA A 35 15.25 -7.52 -0.29
CA ALA A 35 14.29 -6.43 -0.14
C ALA A 35 12.94 -6.83 -0.74
N LEU A 36 11.87 -6.78 0.06
CA LEU A 36 10.51 -7.02 -0.40
C LEU A 36 9.84 -5.70 -0.76
N ILE A 37 9.36 -5.61 -2.00
CA ILE A 37 8.54 -4.49 -2.47
C ILE A 37 7.07 -4.79 -2.14
N VAL A 38 6.49 -3.99 -1.27
CA VAL A 38 5.09 -4.10 -0.83
C VAL A 38 4.28 -3.02 -1.55
N HIS A 39 3.50 -3.44 -2.56
CA HIS A 39 2.72 -2.51 -3.38
C HIS A 39 1.53 -1.92 -2.63
N GLY A 40 1.05 -0.79 -3.12
CA GLY A 40 -0.09 -0.04 -2.58
C GLY A 40 -1.45 -0.52 -3.06
N GLY A 41 -2.41 0.33 -2.94
CA GLY A 41 -3.82 0.13 -3.22
C GLY A 41 -4.68 0.24 -1.96
N PRO A 42 -5.13 -0.89 -1.35
CA PRO A 42 -4.81 -2.30 -1.63
C PRO A 42 -5.23 -2.76 -3.04
N GLY A 43 -4.53 -3.76 -3.57
CA GLY A 43 -4.93 -4.38 -4.83
C GLY A 43 -4.36 -3.77 -6.11
N SER A 44 -3.34 -2.89 -6.03
CA SER A 44 -2.71 -2.31 -7.23
C SER A 44 -1.90 -3.33 -8.05
N GLY A 45 -1.37 -4.37 -7.43
CA GLY A 45 -0.35 -5.22 -8.04
C GLY A 45 1.00 -4.51 -8.20
N CYS A 46 2.04 -5.25 -8.52
CA CYS A 46 3.36 -4.69 -8.81
C CYS A 46 3.46 -4.29 -10.28
N SER A 47 3.83 -3.03 -10.53
CA SER A 47 4.18 -2.58 -11.88
C SER A 47 5.58 -3.07 -12.28
N LEU A 48 5.84 -3.17 -13.58
CA LEU A 48 7.19 -3.46 -14.10
C LEU A 48 8.24 -2.43 -13.59
N ASN A 49 7.80 -1.20 -13.35
CA ASN A 49 8.64 -0.15 -12.81
C ASN A 49 9.11 -0.41 -11.37
N ALA A 50 8.40 -1.23 -10.63
CA ALA A 50 8.77 -1.58 -9.27
C ALA A 50 10.06 -2.41 -9.19
N ARG A 51 10.46 -3.09 -10.28
CA ARG A 51 11.75 -3.80 -10.41
C ARG A 51 12.96 -2.86 -10.31
N GLY A 52 12.80 -1.58 -10.73
CA GLY A 52 13.83 -0.54 -10.63
C GLY A 52 13.68 0.36 -9.40
N ALA A 53 12.95 -0.06 -8.37
CA ALA A 53 12.74 0.75 -7.17
C ALA A 53 13.98 0.84 -6.27
N LEU A 54 14.87 -0.14 -6.33
CA LEU A 54 16.12 -0.19 -5.56
C LEU A 54 17.30 -0.50 -6.50
N ASP A 55 18.52 -0.26 -6.03
CA ASP A 55 19.75 -0.54 -6.79
C ASP A 55 19.90 -2.04 -7.09
N PRO A 56 19.77 -2.48 -8.34
CA PRO A 56 19.83 -3.89 -8.69
C PRO A 56 21.22 -4.51 -8.50
N GLY A 57 22.26 -3.72 -8.33
CA GLY A 57 23.61 -4.21 -8.01
C GLY A 57 23.77 -4.55 -6.52
N ARG A 58 22.99 -3.92 -5.67
CA ARG A 58 23.06 -4.05 -4.20
C ARG A 58 22.01 -4.95 -3.60
N TYR A 59 20.79 -4.97 -4.19
CA TYR A 59 19.63 -5.64 -3.62
C TYR A 59 19.21 -6.89 -4.41
N ARG A 60 18.82 -7.92 -3.68
CA ARG A 60 17.94 -8.98 -4.17
C ARG A 60 16.51 -8.47 -4.04
N ILE A 61 15.95 -7.96 -5.14
CA ILE A 61 14.65 -7.31 -5.16
C ILE A 61 13.57 -8.36 -5.36
N ILE A 62 12.68 -8.49 -4.37
CA ILE A 62 11.57 -9.43 -4.36
C ILE A 62 10.29 -8.64 -4.53
N LEU A 63 9.45 -9.01 -5.50
CA LEU A 63 8.13 -8.43 -5.74
C LEU A 63 7.09 -9.54 -5.60
N PHE A 64 5.90 -9.18 -5.14
CA PHE A 64 4.76 -10.09 -5.14
C PHE A 64 3.48 -9.31 -5.42
N ASP A 65 2.56 -9.90 -6.16
CA ASP A 65 1.22 -9.36 -6.28
C ASP A 65 0.39 -9.93 -5.13
N GLN A 66 -0.14 -9.04 -4.26
CA GLN A 66 -0.98 -9.46 -3.14
C GLN A 66 -2.19 -10.24 -3.65
N ARG A 67 -2.91 -10.93 -2.76
CA ARG A 67 -4.06 -11.77 -3.13
C ARG A 67 -5.03 -11.04 -4.05
N ASN A 68 -5.53 -11.76 -5.03
CA ASN A 68 -6.61 -11.39 -5.93
C ASN A 68 -6.33 -10.19 -6.85
N CYS A 69 -5.09 -9.72 -6.96
CA CYS A 69 -4.71 -8.64 -7.88
C CYS A 69 -3.51 -9.02 -8.76
N GLY A 70 -3.31 -8.23 -9.82
CA GLY A 70 -2.19 -8.40 -10.72
C GLY A 70 -2.18 -9.79 -11.36
N ARG A 71 -1.12 -10.56 -11.13
CA ARG A 71 -0.91 -11.92 -11.65
C ARG A 71 -1.32 -13.02 -10.66
N SER A 72 -1.74 -12.64 -9.45
CA SER A 72 -2.23 -13.57 -8.42
C SER A 72 -3.65 -14.06 -8.74
N THR A 73 -3.96 -15.31 -8.39
CA THR A 73 -5.24 -15.94 -8.69
C THR A 73 -5.88 -16.58 -7.46
N PRO A 74 -7.25 -16.66 -7.41
CA PRO A 74 -8.21 -16.09 -8.37
C PRO A 74 -8.16 -14.56 -8.39
N HIS A 75 -8.48 -13.93 -9.53
CA HIS A 75 -8.45 -12.48 -9.66
C HIS A 75 -9.76 -11.84 -9.19
N ALA A 76 -9.70 -10.70 -8.50
CA ALA A 76 -10.88 -10.06 -7.88
C ALA A 76 -11.86 -9.44 -8.89
N SER A 77 -11.53 -9.35 -10.18
CA SER A 77 -12.51 -9.01 -11.23
C SER A 77 -13.55 -10.11 -11.45
N ASP A 78 -13.22 -11.35 -11.09
CA ASP A 78 -14.14 -12.48 -11.08
C ASP A 78 -14.90 -12.53 -9.75
N LEU A 79 -16.24 -12.45 -9.80
CA LEU A 79 -17.09 -12.55 -8.60
C LEU A 79 -16.97 -13.90 -7.87
N ALA A 80 -16.52 -14.96 -8.54
CA ALA A 80 -16.28 -16.24 -7.92
C ALA A 80 -15.07 -16.24 -6.95
N ALA A 81 -14.22 -15.21 -7.03
CA ALA A 81 -13.11 -15.07 -6.09
C ALA A 81 -13.61 -14.80 -4.66
N ASP A 82 -13.24 -15.67 -3.73
CA ASP A 82 -13.61 -15.57 -2.31
C ASP A 82 -12.80 -14.48 -1.59
N MET A 83 -13.40 -13.31 -1.40
CA MET A 83 -12.77 -12.19 -0.71
C MET A 83 -12.65 -12.39 0.80
N SER A 84 -13.35 -13.33 1.41
CA SER A 84 -13.24 -13.60 2.85
C SER A 84 -11.85 -14.05 3.29
N ARG A 85 -11.08 -14.59 2.34
CA ARG A 85 -9.69 -15.03 2.52
C ARG A 85 -8.66 -13.97 2.09
N ASN A 86 -9.09 -12.75 1.83
CA ASN A 86 -8.21 -11.61 1.55
C ASN A 86 -8.34 -10.57 2.66
N THR A 87 -7.54 -10.72 3.69
CA THR A 87 -7.45 -9.82 4.87
C THR A 87 -5.99 -9.56 5.20
N THR A 88 -5.69 -8.52 5.97
CA THR A 88 -4.32 -8.20 6.41
C THR A 88 -3.62 -9.38 7.06
N ALA A 89 -4.34 -10.17 7.89
CA ALA A 89 -3.77 -11.37 8.51
C ALA A 89 -3.39 -12.46 7.48
N HIS A 90 -4.12 -12.58 6.37
CA HIS A 90 -3.75 -13.49 5.28
C HIS A 90 -2.52 -12.99 4.53
N LEU A 91 -2.47 -11.69 4.20
CA LEU A 91 -1.32 -11.10 3.50
C LEU A 91 -0.02 -11.20 4.32
N ILE A 92 -0.09 -10.99 5.64
CA ILE A 92 1.06 -11.18 6.54
C ILE A 92 1.57 -12.62 6.49
N ARG A 93 0.67 -13.61 6.51
CA ARG A 93 1.05 -15.03 6.39
C ARG A 93 1.65 -15.35 5.02
N ASP A 94 1.13 -14.76 3.96
CA ASP A 94 1.67 -14.95 2.61
C ASP A 94 3.08 -14.38 2.49
N MET A 95 3.33 -13.20 3.07
CA MET A 95 4.68 -12.63 3.12
C MET A 95 5.64 -13.57 3.86
N GLU A 96 5.24 -14.11 5.01
CA GLU A 96 6.11 -15.03 5.77
C GLU A 96 6.37 -16.33 5.01
N ARG A 97 5.35 -16.92 4.39
CA ARG A 97 5.53 -18.11 3.51
C ARG A 97 6.45 -17.81 2.31
N LEU A 98 6.33 -16.62 1.72
CA LEU A 98 7.20 -16.21 0.62
C LEU A 98 8.65 -16.08 1.10
N ARG A 99 8.85 -15.46 2.27
CA ARG A 99 10.18 -15.36 2.89
C ARG A 99 10.83 -16.73 3.08
N GLU A 100 10.10 -17.67 3.67
CA GLU A 100 10.55 -19.05 3.89
C GLU A 100 10.83 -19.77 2.57
N ARG A 101 9.92 -19.65 1.59
CA ARG A 101 10.08 -20.25 0.25
C ARG A 101 11.34 -19.79 -0.46
N LEU A 102 11.74 -18.53 -0.26
CA LEU A 102 12.91 -17.91 -0.89
C LEU A 102 14.20 -18.06 -0.07
N GLY A 103 14.13 -18.72 1.10
CA GLY A 103 15.27 -18.92 2.00
C GLY A 103 15.83 -17.60 2.56
N VAL A 104 14.98 -16.59 2.74
CA VAL A 104 15.37 -15.28 3.27
C VAL A 104 15.24 -15.29 4.79
N ASP A 105 16.30 -14.95 5.53
CA ASP A 105 16.22 -14.82 6.99
C ASP A 105 15.56 -13.51 7.39
N LYS A 106 16.09 -12.40 6.89
CA LYS A 106 15.54 -11.04 7.07
C LYS A 106 15.52 -10.31 5.75
N TRP A 107 14.59 -9.39 5.59
CA TRP A 107 14.51 -8.49 4.45
C TRP A 107 14.26 -7.05 4.82
N LEU A 108 14.72 -6.15 3.99
CA LEU A 108 14.27 -4.77 3.99
C LEU A 108 12.84 -4.72 3.42
N LEU A 109 11.92 -4.01 4.08
CA LEU A 109 10.58 -3.77 3.58
C LEU A 109 10.52 -2.41 2.90
N ARG A 110 10.22 -2.38 1.60
CA ARG A 110 9.93 -1.14 0.88
C ARG A 110 8.43 -1.05 0.60
N GLY A 111 7.74 -0.18 1.34
CA GLY A 111 6.29 0.04 1.22
C GLY A 111 5.94 1.41 0.63
N MET A 112 4.79 1.50 -0.06
CA MET A 112 4.21 2.76 -0.49
C MET A 112 2.69 2.73 -0.28
N SER A 113 2.12 3.82 0.26
CA SER A 113 0.68 3.94 0.50
C SER A 113 0.16 2.77 1.34
N TRP A 114 -0.89 2.04 0.92
CA TRP A 114 -1.33 0.80 1.57
C TRP A 114 -0.17 -0.18 1.86
N GLY A 115 0.84 -0.24 0.99
CA GLY A 115 2.03 -1.07 1.23
C GLY A 115 2.78 -0.71 2.51
N VAL A 116 2.67 0.53 2.99
CA VAL A 116 3.19 0.95 4.30
C VAL A 116 2.37 0.32 5.43
N THR A 117 1.03 0.38 5.35
CA THR A 117 0.14 -0.27 6.32
C THR A 117 0.48 -1.76 6.46
N LEU A 118 0.62 -2.47 5.34
CA LEU A 118 0.94 -3.90 5.35
C LEU A 118 2.37 -4.17 5.85
N ALA A 119 3.36 -3.36 5.45
CA ALA A 119 4.73 -3.49 5.92
C ALA A 119 4.86 -3.27 7.44
N LEU A 120 4.17 -2.26 7.98
CA LEU A 120 4.11 -2.01 9.42
C LEU A 120 3.45 -3.15 10.18
N ALA A 121 2.31 -3.65 9.68
CA ALA A 121 1.59 -4.77 10.29
C ALA A 121 2.44 -6.05 10.31
N TYR A 122 3.17 -6.32 9.22
CA TYR A 122 4.11 -7.44 9.16
C TYR A 122 5.30 -7.25 10.13
N ALA A 123 5.94 -6.08 10.13
CA ALA A 123 7.09 -5.80 10.96
C ALA A 123 6.76 -5.83 12.48
N GLN A 124 5.57 -5.36 12.86
CA GLN A 124 5.10 -5.46 14.26
C GLN A 124 4.77 -6.90 14.68
N ARG A 125 4.46 -7.78 13.72
CA ARG A 125 4.21 -9.21 13.97
C ARG A 125 5.48 -10.05 13.99
N TYR A 126 6.47 -9.71 13.13
CA TYR A 126 7.72 -10.42 12.93
C TYR A 126 8.92 -9.48 12.89
N PRO A 127 9.18 -8.71 13.98
CA PRO A 127 10.26 -7.72 14.00
C PRO A 127 11.63 -8.35 13.75
N GLU A 128 11.84 -9.59 14.18
CA GLU A 128 13.07 -10.35 13.96
C GLU A 128 13.32 -10.73 12.48
N ARG A 129 12.33 -10.58 11.60
CA ARG A 129 12.41 -10.87 10.16
C ARG A 129 12.62 -9.62 9.30
N VAL A 130 12.77 -8.46 9.92
CA VAL A 130 12.95 -7.19 9.23
C VAL A 130 14.32 -6.62 9.52
N SER A 131 15.09 -6.31 8.48
CA SER A 131 16.41 -5.70 8.58
C SER A 131 16.37 -4.18 8.52
N GLY A 132 15.30 -3.60 7.96
CA GLY A 132 15.06 -2.17 7.85
C GLY A 132 13.77 -1.89 7.09
N MET A 133 13.32 -0.64 7.11
CA MET A 133 12.10 -0.22 6.42
C MET A 133 12.30 1.09 5.66
N LEU A 134 11.86 1.12 4.39
CA LEU A 134 11.80 2.32 3.55
C LEU A 134 10.35 2.56 3.13
N LEU A 135 9.71 3.56 3.71
CA LEU A 135 8.29 3.78 3.64
C LEU A 135 7.98 5.11 2.94
N VAL A 136 7.15 5.09 1.91
CA VAL A 136 6.84 6.26 1.08
C VAL A 136 5.33 6.51 1.09
N SER A 137 4.90 7.78 1.17
CA SER A 137 3.49 8.17 1.23
C SER A 137 2.76 7.39 2.34
N VAL A 138 3.18 7.65 3.57
CA VAL A 138 2.88 6.84 4.76
C VAL A 138 1.40 6.87 5.09
N THR A 139 0.79 5.69 5.18
CA THR A 139 -0.58 5.48 5.68
C THR A 139 -0.61 4.33 6.68
N SER A 140 -1.57 4.35 7.59
CA SER A 140 -1.83 3.28 8.56
C SER A 140 -3.24 2.69 8.44
N THR A 141 -4.04 3.21 7.52
CA THR A 141 -5.44 2.79 7.25
C THR A 141 -6.34 2.93 8.49
N ARG A 142 -5.99 3.80 9.43
CA ARG A 142 -6.83 4.10 10.59
C ARG A 142 -8.08 4.88 10.17
N ARG A 143 -9.12 4.81 11.00
CA ARG A 143 -10.41 5.45 10.73
C ARG A 143 -10.30 6.93 10.36
N SER A 144 -9.47 7.70 11.05
CA SER A 144 -9.28 9.12 10.77
C SER A 144 -8.68 9.41 9.38
N GLU A 145 -7.86 8.51 8.83
CA GLU A 145 -7.33 8.62 7.46
C GLU A 145 -8.40 8.30 6.42
N LEU A 146 -9.19 7.24 6.66
CA LEU A 146 -10.31 6.89 5.80
C LEU A 146 -11.38 7.99 5.80
N ASP A 147 -11.67 8.55 6.98
CA ASP A 147 -12.58 9.69 7.12
C ASP A 147 -12.07 10.92 6.38
N TRP A 148 -10.77 11.21 6.46
CA TRP A 148 -10.16 12.29 5.69
C TRP A 148 -10.28 12.04 4.18
N LEU A 149 -9.82 10.89 3.69
CA LEU A 149 -9.77 10.59 2.25
C LEU A 149 -11.17 10.57 1.63
N TYR A 150 -12.14 9.90 2.25
CA TYR A 150 -13.46 9.69 1.66
C TYR A 150 -14.55 10.66 2.14
N ARG A 151 -14.19 11.68 2.94
CA ARG A 151 -15.08 12.76 3.37
C ARG A 151 -14.35 14.09 3.51
N GLY A 152 -13.29 14.14 4.31
CA GLY A 152 -12.58 15.40 4.63
C GLY A 152 -12.04 16.12 3.39
N ALA A 153 -11.44 15.37 2.46
CA ALA A 153 -10.95 15.88 1.18
C ALA A 153 -12.08 16.45 0.28
N GLY A 154 -13.32 16.06 0.53
CA GLY A 154 -14.49 16.65 -0.14
C GLY A 154 -14.66 18.16 0.08
N ARG A 155 -14.02 18.73 1.09
CA ARG A 155 -13.98 20.19 1.28
C ARG A 155 -13.09 20.88 0.26
N VAL A 156 -12.15 20.16 -0.33
CA VAL A 156 -11.27 20.65 -1.40
C VAL A 156 -11.87 20.35 -2.78
N PHE A 157 -12.58 19.24 -2.93
CA PHE A 157 -13.18 18.76 -4.19
C PHE A 157 -14.69 18.49 -4.03
N PRO A 158 -15.53 19.52 -3.71
CA PRO A 158 -16.92 19.28 -3.31
C PRO A 158 -17.78 18.67 -4.42
N GLU A 159 -17.54 19.02 -5.68
CA GLU A 159 -18.28 18.49 -6.82
C GLU A 159 -17.91 17.01 -7.14
N ALA A 160 -16.65 16.63 -6.98
CA ALA A 160 -16.20 15.27 -7.16
C ALA A 160 -16.72 14.38 -6.01
N TRP A 161 -16.64 14.89 -4.77
CA TRP A 161 -17.17 14.18 -3.61
C TRP A 161 -18.68 14.00 -3.66
N ALA A 162 -19.42 15.03 -4.12
CA ALA A 162 -20.87 14.90 -4.29
C ALA A 162 -21.22 13.77 -5.28
N ARG A 163 -20.53 13.69 -6.44
CA ARG A 163 -20.72 12.60 -7.40
C ARG A 163 -20.43 11.22 -6.79
N PHE A 164 -19.34 11.11 -6.06
CA PHE A 164 -18.92 9.88 -5.38
C PHE A 164 -19.96 9.43 -4.35
N ARG A 165 -20.38 10.33 -3.45
CA ARG A 165 -21.39 10.10 -2.41
C ARG A 165 -22.75 9.73 -3.02
N ASP A 166 -23.22 10.56 -3.96
CA ASP A 166 -24.56 10.42 -4.52
C ASP A 166 -24.72 9.14 -5.35
N PHE A 167 -23.64 8.67 -6.01
CA PHE A 167 -23.63 7.38 -6.67
C PHE A 167 -23.88 6.22 -5.68
N ALA A 168 -23.22 6.23 -4.54
CA ALA A 168 -23.45 5.23 -3.49
C ALA A 168 -24.87 5.30 -2.91
N ALA A 169 -25.42 6.52 -2.77
CA ALA A 169 -26.77 6.73 -2.24
C ALA A 169 -27.90 6.33 -3.23
N ALA A 170 -27.66 6.46 -4.54
CA ALA A 170 -28.62 6.04 -5.58
C ALA A 170 -28.74 4.52 -5.70
N GLY A 171 -27.76 3.75 -5.19
CA GLY A 171 -27.88 2.31 -4.97
C GLY A 171 -28.94 2.02 -3.90
N GLN A 172 -29.25 0.74 -3.67
CA GLN A 172 -30.28 0.30 -2.69
C GLN A 172 -30.01 0.69 -1.23
N TYR A 173 -28.95 1.48 -0.97
CA TYR A 173 -28.54 1.93 0.35
C TYR A 173 -28.91 3.41 0.51
N ARG A 174 -30.08 3.65 1.12
CA ARG A 174 -30.44 4.99 1.59
C ARG A 174 -29.44 5.40 2.68
N LEU A 175 -28.47 6.23 2.26
CA LEU A 175 -27.74 7.05 3.24
C LEU A 175 -28.77 8.00 3.89
N PRO A 176 -28.69 8.28 5.19
CA PRO A 176 -29.54 9.28 5.84
C PRO A 176 -29.45 10.60 5.06
N THR A 177 -30.59 11.15 4.66
CA THR A 177 -30.68 12.35 3.79
C THR A 177 -30.30 13.64 4.51
N ASP A 178 -30.28 13.63 5.86
CA ASP A 178 -30.21 14.86 6.67
C ASP A 178 -28.94 14.97 7.52
N ALA A 179 -28.02 14.02 7.44
CA ALA A 179 -26.71 14.07 8.08
C ALA A 179 -25.67 13.51 7.13
N GLU A 180 -24.45 14.03 7.19
CA GLU A 180 -23.32 13.38 6.50
C GLU A 180 -23.25 11.91 6.93
N PRO A 181 -23.29 10.95 5.96
CA PRO A 181 -23.29 9.54 6.33
C PRO A 181 -22.01 9.18 7.07
N PRO A 182 -22.05 8.27 8.05
CA PRO A 182 -20.83 7.72 8.60
C PRO A 182 -19.97 7.15 7.48
N ILE A 183 -18.66 7.40 7.52
CA ILE A 183 -17.76 6.98 6.45
C ILE A 183 -17.84 5.46 6.21
N GLU A 184 -18.03 4.69 7.25
CA GLU A 184 -18.18 3.23 7.17
C GLU A 184 -19.39 2.83 6.33
N GLY A 185 -20.49 3.59 6.43
CA GLY A 185 -21.70 3.35 5.61
C GLY A 185 -21.43 3.56 4.11
N LEU A 186 -20.68 4.61 3.77
CA LEU A 186 -20.30 4.91 2.40
C LEU A 186 -19.36 3.85 1.81
N LEU A 187 -18.31 3.47 2.56
CA LEU A 187 -17.35 2.45 2.13
C LEU A 187 -18.02 1.07 2.00
N MET A 188 -18.92 0.73 2.95
CA MET A 188 -19.71 -0.51 2.88
C MET A 188 -20.67 -0.52 1.69
N ALA A 189 -21.26 0.64 1.31
CA ALA A 189 -22.10 0.73 0.13
C ALA A 189 -21.30 0.40 -1.14
N TYR A 190 -20.11 0.95 -1.30
CA TYR A 190 -19.22 0.60 -2.42
C TYR A 190 -18.80 -0.87 -2.41
N SER A 191 -18.43 -1.42 -1.26
CA SER A 191 -18.09 -2.83 -1.13
C SER A 191 -19.22 -3.73 -1.61
N ARG A 192 -20.48 -3.41 -1.28
CA ARG A 192 -21.65 -4.16 -1.74
C ARG A 192 -21.96 -3.95 -3.23
N LEU A 193 -21.76 -2.73 -3.76
CA LEU A 193 -21.90 -2.45 -5.19
C LEU A 193 -20.91 -3.28 -6.01
N MET A 194 -19.69 -3.48 -5.51
CA MET A 194 -18.68 -4.33 -6.16
C MET A 194 -18.99 -5.82 -6.10
N GLU A 195 -19.90 -6.28 -5.22
CA GLU A 195 -20.42 -7.65 -5.16
C GLU A 195 -21.74 -7.83 -5.95
N SER A 196 -22.21 -6.81 -6.67
CA SER A 196 -23.42 -6.91 -7.49
C SER A 196 -23.28 -7.98 -8.58
N PRO A 197 -24.31 -8.83 -8.82
CA PRO A 197 -24.32 -9.73 -9.96
C PRO A 197 -24.35 -8.99 -11.32
N ASP A 198 -24.87 -7.75 -11.33
CA ASP A 198 -24.93 -6.89 -12.51
C ASP A 198 -23.54 -6.27 -12.79
N ALA A 199 -22.93 -6.64 -13.92
CA ALA A 199 -21.62 -6.16 -14.35
C ALA A 199 -21.59 -4.64 -14.59
N ASP A 200 -22.69 -4.06 -15.09
CA ASP A 200 -22.77 -2.62 -15.32
C ASP A 200 -22.80 -1.83 -14.00
N VAL A 201 -23.42 -2.38 -12.95
CA VAL A 201 -23.38 -1.78 -11.61
C VAL A 201 -21.95 -1.76 -11.10
N ARG A 202 -21.22 -2.88 -11.19
CA ARG A 202 -19.81 -2.95 -10.76
C ARG A 202 -18.92 -1.98 -11.54
N ALA A 203 -19.08 -1.93 -12.87
CA ALA A 203 -18.28 -1.03 -13.72
C ALA A 203 -18.52 0.45 -13.37
N ARG A 204 -19.77 0.86 -13.18
CA ARG A 204 -20.10 2.23 -12.77
C ARG A 204 -19.60 2.54 -11.37
N ALA A 205 -19.68 1.61 -10.43
CA ALA A 205 -19.14 1.78 -9.07
C ALA A 205 -17.61 1.95 -9.12
N ALA A 206 -16.92 1.12 -9.89
CA ALA A 206 -15.48 1.21 -10.06
C ALA A 206 -15.06 2.56 -10.67
N ASN A 207 -15.78 3.03 -11.69
CA ASN A 207 -15.53 4.33 -12.31
C ASN A 207 -15.79 5.50 -11.34
N ALA A 208 -16.86 5.44 -10.53
CA ALA A 208 -17.15 6.48 -9.55
C ALA A 208 -16.07 6.55 -8.44
N TRP A 209 -15.59 5.38 -7.99
CA TRP A 209 -14.50 5.28 -7.01
C TRP A 209 -13.21 5.86 -7.55
N THR A 210 -12.75 5.39 -8.71
CA THR A 210 -11.47 5.85 -9.28
C THR A 210 -11.50 7.32 -9.68
N ALA A 211 -12.65 7.84 -10.17
CA ALA A 211 -12.80 9.26 -10.45
C ALA A 211 -12.68 10.13 -9.19
N TRP A 212 -13.11 9.63 -8.03
CA TRP A 212 -12.89 10.31 -6.75
C TRP A 212 -11.41 10.32 -6.37
N GLU A 213 -10.73 9.18 -6.42
CA GLU A 213 -9.30 9.11 -6.06
C GLU A 213 -8.43 9.93 -7.03
N ASP A 214 -8.74 9.91 -8.34
CA ASP A 214 -8.09 10.79 -9.32
C ASP A 214 -8.30 12.28 -9.01
N ALA A 215 -9.49 12.66 -8.55
CA ALA A 215 -9.75 14.05 -8.14
C ALA A 215 -8.88 14.45 -6.95
N VAL A 216 -8.72 13.59 -5.95
CA VAL A 216 -7.92 13.88 -4.75
C VAL A 216 -6.46 14.13 -5.09
N ILE A 217 -5.89 13.40 -6.07
CA ILE A 217 -4.49 13.56 -6.49
C ILE A 217 -4.30 14.58 -7.62
N SER A 218 -5.38 15.16 -8.15
CA SER A 218 -5.33 16.02 -9.35
C SER A 218 -4.53 17.32 -9.16
N MET A 219 -4.32 17.77 -7.93
CA MET A 219 -3.52 18.96 -7.62
C MET A 219 -2.03 18.68 -7.48
N GLU A 220 -1.60 17.41 -7.60
CA GLU A 220 -0.20 17.05 -7.48
C GLU A 220 0.58 17.42 -8.74
N SER A 221 1.71 18.10 -8.58
CA SER A 221 2.57 18.55 -9.69
C SER A 221 3.15 17.43 -10.54
N SER A 222 3.24 16.24 -9.97
CA SER A 222 3.74 15.01 -10.61
C SER A 222 2.64 13.98 -10.84
N GLY A 223 1.40 14.29 -10.49
CA GLY A 223 0.25 13.41 -10.66
C GLY A 223 -0.02 13.16 -12.14
N SER A 224 -0.24 11.90 -12.49
CA SER A 224 -0.76 11.54 -13.81
C SER A 224 -2.28 11.64 -13.75
N PRO A 225 -2.91 12.52 -14.55
CA PRO A 225 -4.38 12.50 -14.68
C PRO A 225 -4.84 11.08 -15.03
N GLY A 226 -5.86 10.59 -14.35
CA GLY A 226 -6.39 9.25 -14.60
C GLY A 226 -5.54 8.09 -14.06
N ALA A 227 -4.63 8.34 -13.10
CA ALA A 227 -3.75 7.31 -12.53
C ALA A 227 -4.51 6.07 -12.01
N TYR A 228 -5.75 6.27 -11.55
CA TYR A 228 -6.64 5.20 -11.11
C TYR A 228 -7.68 4.83 -12.17
N GLY A 229 -8.23 5.82 -12.88
CA GLY A 229 -9.31 5.65 -13.87
C GLY A 229 -8.86 5.01 -15.19
N ASP A 230 -7.62 5.23 -15.62
CA ASP A 230 -7.10 4.74 -16.91
C ASP A 230 -6.56 3.29 -16.84
N ARG A 231 -6.79 2.59 -15.75
CA ARG A 231 -6.45 1.16 -15.62
C ARG A 231 -7.28 0.31 -16.59
N PRO A 232 -6.75 -0.83 -17.07
CA PRO A 232 -7.58 -1.84 -17.75
C PRO A 232 -8.80 -2.21 -16.89
N ASP A 233 -9.93 -2.52 -17.53
CA ASP A 233 -11.21 -2.68 -16.82
C ASP A 233 -11.18 -3.77 -15.74
N ASP A 234 -10.58 -4.92 -16.01
CA ASP A 234 -10.41 -6.00 -15.05
C ASP A 234 -9.53 -5.60 -13.88
N ALA A 235 -8.43 -4.90 -14.13
CA ALA A 235 -7.54 -4.37 -13.10
C ALA A 235 -8.24 -3.29 -12.25
N LYS A 236 -9.07 -2.43 -12.87
CA LYS A 236 -9.90 -1.43 -12.19
C LYS A 236 -10.95 -2.08 -11.29
N LEU A 237 -11.68 -3.07 -11.81
CA LEU A 237 -12.68 -3.82 -11.05
C LEU A 237 -12.03 -4.51 -9.83
N ALA A 238 -10.91 -5.21 -10.03
CA ALA A 238 -10.19 -5.86 -8.94
C ALA A 238 -9.69 -4.85 -7.90
N PHE A 239 -9.09 -3.75 -8.34
CA PHE A 239 -8.60 -2.68 -7.47
C PHE A 239 -9.71 -2.14 -6.57
N VAL A 240 -10.85 -1.73 -7.15
CA VAL A 240 -11.94 -1.12 -6.38
C VAL A 240 -12.63 -2.14 -5.48
N ARG A 241 -12.79 -3.40 -5.93
CA ARG A 241 -13.36 -4.46 -5.10
C ARG A 241 -12.48 -4.73 -3.88
N ILE A 242 -11.16 -4.79 -4.05
CA ILE A 242 -10.21 -4.99 -2.95
C ILE A 242 -10.17 -3.74 -2.06
N CYS A 243 -10.02 -2.52 -2.61
CA CYS A 243 -10.01 -1.28 -1.81
C CYS A 243 -11.26 -1.15 -0.94
N SER A 244 -12.46 -1.28 -1.54
CA SER A 244 -13.71 -1.15 -0.81
C SER A 244 -13.89 -2.25 0.25
N HIS A 245 -13.47 -3.50 -0.04
CA HIS A 245 -13.46 -4.59 0.92
C HIS A 245 -12.58 -4.29 2.13
N TYR A 246 -11.34 -3.82 1.92
CA TYR A 246 -10.43 -3.48 3.01
C TYR A 246 -10.89 -2.27 3.80
N PHE A 247 -11.26 -1.19 3.13
CA PHE A 247 -11.58 0.06 3.81
C PHE A 247 -12.91 0.02 4.53
N ALA A 248 -13.90 -0.72 4.02
CA ALA A 248 -15.14 -1.00 4.74
C ALA A 248 -14.92 -1.80 6.04
N ASN A 249 -13.81 -2.52 6.15
CA ASN A 249 -13.44 -3.32 7.30
C ASN A 249 -12.22 -2.75 8.07
N GLY A 250 -11.93 -1.45 7.94
CA GLY A 250 -10.83 -0.78 8.66
C GLY A 250 -9.45 -1.40 8.40
N GLY A 251 -9.21 -1.93 7.19
CA GLY A 251 -7.98 -2.65 6.85
C GLY A 251 -7.82 -3.98 7.59
N PHE A 252 -8.87 -4.50 8.24
CA PHE A 252 -8.81 -5.67 9.12
C PHE A 252 -7.77 -5.52 10.24
N LEU A 253 -7.68 -4.30 10.79
CA LEU A 253 -6.80 -3.91 11.88
C LEU A 253 -7.62 -3.18 12.96
N ASP A 254 -7.20 -3.29 14.21
CA ASP A 254 -7.71 -2.44 15.26
C ASP A 254 -7.34 -0.98 14.99
N ASP A 255 -8.28 -0.06 15.19
CA ASP A 255 -8.09 1.34 14.86
C ASP A 255 -6.86 1.95 15.54
N GLY A 256 -5.97 2.54 14.74
CA GLY A 256 -4.74 3.18 15.17
C GLY A 256 -3.68 2.24 15.77
N VAL A 257 -3.84 0.91 15.68
CA VAL A 257 -2.92 -0.07 16.28
C VAL A 257 -1.49 0.10 15.79
N LEU A 258 -1.27 0.39 14.51
CA LEU A 258 0.07 0.49 13.93
C LEU A 258 0.88 1.66 14.50
N VAL A 259 0.24 2.78 14.80
CA VAL A 259 0.88 3.92 15.47
C VAL A 259 1.04 3.64 16.97
N ARG A 260 0.01 3.12 17.61
CA ARG A 260 0.03 2.81 19.05
C ARG A 260 1.10 1.78 19.42
N GLU A 261 1.34 0.80 18.56
CA GLU A 261 2.30 -0.28 18.78
C GLU A 261 3.64 -0.08 18.05
N ALA A 262 3.91 1.13 17.55
CA ALA A 262 5.15 1.43 16.82
C ALA A 262 6.44 1.19 17.64
N GLY A 263 6.35 1.19 18.97
CA GLY A 263 7.46 0.79 19.86
C GLY A 263 7.96 -0.65 19.62
N LYS A 264 7.14 -1.55 19.03
CA LYS A 264 7.58 -2.90 18.64
C LYS A 264 8.62 -2.90 17.51
N LEU A 265 8.78 -1.77 16.82
CA LEU A 265 9.76 -1.58 15.76
C LEU A 265 11.13 -1.11 16.29
N ALA A 266 11.31 -0.98 17.60
CA ALA A 266 12.59 -0.60 18.20
C ALA A 266 13.71 -1.55 17.75
N GLY A 267 14.86 -0.98 17.37
CA GLY A 267 16.01 -1.70 16.81
C GLY A 267 15.93 -1.97 15.30
N ILE A 268 14.83 -1.62 14.63
CA ILE A 268 14.70 -1.71 13.17
C ILE A 268 14.93 -0.30 12.59
N PRO A 269 15.97 -0.06 11.80
CA PRO A 269 16.19 1.23 11.17
C PRO A 269 15.09 1.51 10.14
N GLY A 270 14.45 2.68 10.23
CA GLY A 270 13.35 3.08 9.36
C GLY A 270 13.55 4.46 8.75
N VAL A 271 13.21 4.61 7.47
CA VAL A 271 13.09 5.91 6.82
C VAL A 271 11.71 6.06 6.23
N MET A 272 11.01 7.10 6.63
CA MET A 272 9.72 7.50 6.10
C MET A 272 9.87 8.74 5.23
N ILE A 273 9.33 8.72 4.01
CA ILE A 273 9.34 9.85 3.08
C ILE A 273 7.90 10.20 2.76
N HIS A 274 7.50 11.44 3.01
CA HIS A 274 6.11 11.85 2.88
C HIS A 274 5.97 13.23 2.24
N GLY A 275 5.02 13.38 1.32
CA GLY A 275 4.71 14.65 0.69
C GLY A 275 3.89 15.57 1.59
N ARG A 276 4.26 16.84 1.72
CA ARG A 276 3.49 17.82 2.49
C ARG A 276 2.10 18.06 1.91
N ALA A 277 1.98 18.00 0.58
CA ALA A 277 0.74 18.23 -0.16
C ALA A 277 -0.02 16.92 -0.45
N ASP A 278 0.29 15.82 0.25
CA ASP A 278 -0.42 14.56 0.11
C ASP A 278 -1.84 14.68 0.69
N LEU A 279 -2.83 14.81 -0.20
CA LEU A 279 -4.24 14.84 0.16
C LEU A 279 -4.84 13.43 0.28
N GLY A 280 -4.20 12.43 -0.28
CA GLY A 280 -4.60 11.02 -0.14
C GLY A 280 -4.28 10.43 1.24
N GLY A 281 -3.20 10.92 1.87
CA GLY A 281 -2.78 10.51 3.20
C GLY A 281 -2.09 11.65 3.93
N PRO A 282 -2.77 12.37 4.84
CA PRO A 282 -2.18 13.53 5.51
C PRO A 282 -0.90 13.19 6.30
N VAL A 283 0.08 14.11 6.25
CA VAL A 283 1.41 13.94 6.88
C VAL A 283 1.37 13.66 8.39
N ILE A 284 0.25 13.94 9.05
CA ILE A 284 0.09 13.74 10.50
C ILE A 284 0.36 12.28 10.91
N THR A 285 -0.04 11.30 10.10
CA THR A 285 0.22 9.89 10.39
C THR A 285 1.71 9.56 10.39
N ALA A 286 2.44 10.04 9.37
CA ALA A 286 3.88 9.86 9.29
C ALA A 286 4.61 10.54 10.46
N TRP A 287 4.12 11.71 10.87
CA TRP A 287 4.69 12.47 11.99
C TRP A 287 4.45 11.77 13.34
N GLU A 288 3.23 11.26 13.60
CA GLU A 288 2.92 10.52 14.81
C GLU A 288 3.70 9.20 14.88
N LEU A 289 3.80 8.48 13.75
CA LEU A 289 4.57 7.25 13.67
C LEU A 289 6.06 7.49 13.94
N ALA A 290 6.66 8.57 13.40
CA ALA A 290 8.05 8.94 13.67
C ALA A 290 8.32 9.24 15.15
N ARG A 291 7.34 9.76 15.87
CA ARG A 291 7.45 10.01 17.31
C ARG A 291 7.33 8.74 18.15
N ALA A 292 6.67 7.74 17.64
CA ALA A 292 6.41 6.48 18.34
C ALA A 292 7.41 5.36 17.98
N TRP A 293 8.18 5.53 16.89
CA TRP A 293 9.20 4.58 16.43
C TRP A 293 10.60 5.16 16.63
N PRO A 294 11.36 4.71 17.66
CA PRO A 294 12.61 5.36 18.08
C PRO A 294 13.71 5.43 17.01
N ASP A 295 13.78 4.41 16.13
CA ASP A 295 14.83 4.26 15.12
C ASP A 295 14.39 4.73 13.73
N ALA A 296 13.33 5.54 13.65
CA ALA A 296 12.79 6.05 12.39
C ALA A 296 13.15 7.51 12.14
N GLU A 297 13.55 7.81 10.90
CA GLU A 297 13.69 9.15 10.35
C GLU A 297 12.43 9.49 9.52
N LEU A 298 11.93 10.72 9.64
CA LEU A 298 10.88 11.26 8.76
C LEU A 298 11.43 12.39 7.89
N ILE A 299 11.34 12.21 6.57
CA ILE A 299 11.68 13.21 5.55
C ILE A 299 10.38 13.72 4.93
N VAL A 300 10.07 15.00 5.14
CA VAL A 300 8.88 15.65 4.55
C VAL A 300 9.29 16.48 3.35
N ILE A 301 8.72 16.16 2.18
CA ILE A 301 8.97 16.86 0.91
C ILE A 301 7.90 17.93 0.71
N GLY A 302 8.31 19.20 0.67
CA GLY A 302 7.39 20.35 0.73
C GLY A 302 6.43 20.45 -0.45
N ASP A 303 6.89 20.12 -1.66
CA ASP A 303 6.18 20.27 -2.94
C ASP A 303 5.69 18.96 -3.53
N SER A 304 5.60 17.90 -2.74
CA SER A 304 5.18 16.56 -3.17
C SER A 304 3.83 16.17 -2.59
N GLY A 305 3.05 15.48 -3.40
CA GLY A 305 1.81 14.80 -3.01
C GLY A 305 1.97 13.30 -2.84
N HIS A 306 0.86 12.55 -2.95
CA HIS A 306 0.79 11.09 -2.76
C HIS A 306 1.57 10.30 -3.80
N THR A 307 1.51 10.73 -5.06
CA THR A 307 2.18 10.06 -6.19
C THR A 307 3.68 10.36 -6.29
N GLY A 308 4.14 11.32 -5.49
CA GLY A 308 5.55 11.68 -5.38
C GLY A 308 5.98 12.80 -6.33
N SER A 309 7.27 13.15 -6.27
CA SER A 309 7.94 14.16 -7.10
C SER A 309 9.38 13.73 -7.39
N GLY A 310 10.11 14.55 -8.18
CA GLY A 310 11.55 14.38 -8.36
C GLY A 310 12.31 14.39 -7.04
N ALA A 311 12.02 15.37 -6.18
CA ALA A 311 12.64 15.50 -4.86
C ALA A 311 12.33 14.30 -3.94
N MET A 312 11.11 13.76 -3.98
CA MET A 312 10.76 12.55 -3.23
C MET A 312 11.56 11.34 -3.72
N ARG A 313 11.80 11.25 -5.01
CA ARG A 313 12.61 10.18 -5.61
C ARG A 313 14.07 10.28 -5.18
N GLU A 314 14.65 11.47 -5.23
CA GLU A 314 16.03 11.72 -4.76
C GLU A 314 16.18 11.36 -3.27
N ALA A 315 15.23 11.76 -2.44
CA ALA A 315 15.19 11.41 -1.01
C ALA A 315 15.09 9.88 -0.81
N HIS A 316 14.26 9.19 -1.61
CA HIS A 316 14.13 7.73 -1.59
C HIS A 316 15.45 7.04 -1.91
N ASP A 317 16.15 7.47 -2.96
CA ASP A 317 17.40 6.83 -3.38
C ASP A 317 18.52 7.06 -2.36
N ALA A 318 18.61 8.26 -1.82
CA ALA A 318 19.54 8.57 -0.74
C ALA A 318 19.24 7.73 0.54
N ALA A 319 17.96 7.58 0.90
CA ALA A 319 17.55 6.76 2.02
C ALA A 319 17.83 5.28 1.80
N ALA A 320 17.56 4.75 0.60
CA ALA A 320 17.88 3.37 0.25
C ALA A 320 19.39 3.09 0.37
N ALA A 321 20.23 4.01 -0.11
CA ALA A 321 21.69 3.87 0.01
C ALA A 321 22.14 3.87 1.48
N ARG A 322 21.63 4.79 2.32
CA ARG A 322 21.95 4.83 3.75
C ARG A 322 21.51 3.58 4.50
N LEU A 323 20.27 3.10 4.24
CA LEU A 323 19.77 1.87 4.85
C LEU A 323 20.61 0.65 4.46
N PHE A 324 21.05 0.58 3.19
CA PHE A 324 21.96 -0.48 2.77
C PHE A 324 23.24 -0.48 3.59
N GLU A 325 23.93 0.67 3.73
CA GLU A 325 25.16 0.80 4.50
C GLU A 325 24.92 0.48 6.00
N THR A 326 23.80 0.93 6.56
CA THR A 326 23.44 0.65 7.97
C THR A 326 23.23 -0.84 8.22
N ILE A 327 22.58 -1.55 7.28
CA ILE A 327 22.22 -2.97 7.44
C ILE A 327 23.43 -3.88 7.16
N THR A 328 24.29 -3.51 6.19
CA THR A 328 25.41 -4.34 5.74
C THR A 328 26.77 -3.94 6.35
N GLY A 329 26.83 -2.77 6.94
CA GLY A 329 28.04 -2.28 7.59
C GLY A 329 28.51 -3.20 8.74
N PRO A 330 29.78 -3.17 9.13
CA PRO A 330 30.27 -3.97 10.25
C PRO A 330 29.47 -3.59 11.48
N SER A 331 28.77 -4.56 12.07
CA SER A 331 28.13 -4.43 13.38
C SER A 331 29.18 -3.85 14.33
N GLY A 332 28.95 -2.64 14.86
CA GLY A 332 29.89 -2.02 15.79
C GLY A 332 30.24 -3.03 16.86
N SER A 333 31.44 -3.57 16.77
CA SER A 333 32.02 -4.43 17.78
C SER A 333 31.92 -3.68 19.11
N GLY A 334 31.19 -4.30 20.04
CA GLY A 334 30.89 -3.76 21.35
C GLY A 334 32.06 -2.98 21.93
N ALA A 335 31.77 -1.80 22.42
CA ALA A 335 32.59 -1.14 23.40
C ALA A 335 32.51 -1.94 24.72
N ASP A 336 33.33 -3.01 24.80
CA ASP A 336 33.85 -3.52 26.04
C ASP A 336 35.12 -2.71 26.34
N GLN A 337 34.98 -1.71 27.18
CA GLN A 337 36.02 -1.26 28.14
C GLN A 337 35.34 -0.65 29.35
#